data_89984e1b8a8bb5763cd29b51a419d1d7
#
_entry.id   89984e1b8a8bb5763cd29b51a419d1d7
#
_cell.length_a   1.000
_cell.length_b   1.000
_cell.length_c   1.000
_cell.angle_alpha   90.00
_cell.angle_beta   90.00
_cell.angle_gamma   90.00
#
_symmetry.space_group_name_H-M   'P 1'
#
loop_
_entity.id
_entity.type
_entity.pdbx_description
1 polymer ?
#
loop_
_entity_poly.entity_id
_entity_poly.type
_entity_poly.pdbx_seq_one_letter_code
_entity_poly.pdbx_strand_id
1 'polypeptide(L)'
;MELAGILETVLYCTTENEEETRRFYRDVLGLQPVREGSVAHRIGTGVLLLFNADESSVQDSPPPHGARDARVHTCFLAAPADYERWKERLTENGVEIVQEIERPSRPRSFYFEDPAGNVLEVAEGDMWPR
;
A
#
# COMPACT_ATOMS: atom_id res chain seq x y z
N MET A 1 20.96 19.38 -10.97
CA MET A 1 20.74 17.93 -10.77
C MET A 1 19.59 17.75 -9.80
N GLU A 2 18.60 16.89 -10.12
CA GLU A 2 17.42 16.67 -9.27
C GLU A 2 17.02 15.20 -9.30
N LEU A 3 16.29 14.76 -8.26
CA LEU A 3 15.67 13.46 -8.25
C LEU A 3 14.36 13.53 -9.03
N ALA A 4 14.18 12.64 -10.00
CA ALA A 4 13.03 12.67 -10.91
C ALA A 4 11.74 12.13 -10.30
N GLY A 5 11.81 11.42 -9.18
CA GLY A 5 10.64 10.87 -8.50
C GLY A 5 10.99 9.72 -7.58
N ILE A 6 9.96 9.11 -7.00
CA ILE A 6 10.08 7.88 -6.22
C ILE A 6 9.79 6.72 -7.16
N LEU A 7 10.78 5.84 -7.38
CA LEU A 7 10.64 4.69 -8.26
C LEU A 7 9.91 3.54 -7.57
N GLU A 8 10.29 3.28 -6.32
CA GLU A 8 9.72 2.19 -5.54
C GLU A 8 9.48 2.58 -4.10
N THR A 9 8.47 1.99 -3.49
CA THR A 9 8.21 2.10 -2.06
C THR A 9 7.99 0.72 -1.48
N VAL A 10 8.20 0.58 -0.16
CA VAL A 10 8.16 -0.72 0.51
C VAL A 10 7.10 -0.73 1.60
N LEU A 11 6.32 -1.82 1.63
CA LEU A 11 5.51 -2.21 2.77
C LEU A 11 6.02 -3.55 3.29
N TYR A 12 5.79 -3.81 4.57
CA TYR A 12 6.35 -4.99 5.24
C TYR A 12 5.25 -5.93 5.71
N CYS A 13 5.55 -7.23 5.63
CA CYS A 13 4.81 -8.28 6.30
C CYS A 13 5.78 -9.10 7.15
N THR A 14 5.27 -10.09 7.86
CA THR A 14 6.06 -11.06 8.61
C THR A 14 5.79 -12.46 8.06
N THR A 15 6.58 -13.44 8.45
CA THR A 15 6.38 -14.82 8.02
C THR A 15 4.97 -15.32 8.34
N GLU A 16 4.40 -14.94 9.49
CA GLU A 16 3.06 -15.38 9.91
C GLU A 16 1.93 -14.84 9.02
N ASN A 17 2.08 -13.65 8.45
CA ASN A 17 1.01 -13.00 7.68
C ASN A 17 1.36 -12.79 6.21
N GLU A 18 2.49 -13.29 5.72
CA GLU A 18 2.98 -13.04 4.36
C GLU A 18 1.99 -13.49 3.28
N GLU A 19 1.50 -14.73 3.38
CA GLU A 19 0.57 -15.27 2.37
C GLU A 19 -0.72 -14.45 2.29
N GLU A 20 -1.31 -14.15 3.44
CA GLU A 20 -2.53 -13.38 3.53
C GLU A 20 -2.33 -11.95 3.02
N THR A 21 -1.19 -11.34 3.35
CA THR A 21 -0.85 -9.98 2.91
C THR A 21 -0.63 -9.94 1.39
N ARG A 22 0.08 -10.90 0.82
CA ARG A 22 0.28 -11.00 -0.63
C ARG A 22 -1.05 -11.16 -1.36
N ARG A 23 -1.93 -12.00 -0.84
CA ARG A 23 -3.27 -12.20 -1.41
C ARG A 23 -4.09 -10.92 -1.37
N PHE A 24 -4.00 -10.17 -0.28
CA PHE A 24 -4.68 -8.88 -0.14
C PHE A 24 -4.28 -7.90 -1.26
N TYR A 25 -2.99 -7.70 -1.48
CA TYR A 25 -2.52 -6.77 -2.51
C TYR A 25 -2.89 -7.22 -3.91
N ARG A 26 -2.81 -8.51 -4.19
CA ARG A 26 -3.15 -9.07 -5.49
C ARG A 26 -4.66 -9.09 -5.74
N ASP A 27 -5.44 -9.64 -4.82
CA ASP A 27 -6.85 -9.97 -5.06
C ASP A 27 -7.80 -8.85 -4.61
N VAL A 28 -7.52 -8.16 -3.50
CA VAL A 28 -8.37 -7.06 -3.01
C VAL A 28 -8.00 -5.75 -3.68
N LEU A 29 -6.72 -5.38 -3.68
CA LEU A 29 -6.27 -4.14 -4.32
C LEU A 29 -6.03 -4.30 -5.82
N GLY A 30 -5.96 -5.51 -6.34
CA GLY A 30 -5.79 -5.77 -7.78
C GLY A 30 -4.42 -5.42 -8.32
N LEU A 31 -3.40 -5.34 -7.47
CA LEU A 31 -2.04 -5.04 -7.91
C LEU A 31 -1.38 -6.30 -8.46
N GLN A 32 -0.93 -6.24 -9.70
CA GLN A 32 -0.29 -7.38 -10.35
C GLN A 32 1.20 -7.43 -10.02
N PRO A 33 1.73 -8.61 -9.61
CA PRO A 33 3.17 -8.77 -9.50
C PRO A 33 3.82 -8.51 -10.86
N VAL A 34 5.02 -7.94 -10.87
CA VAL A 34 5.74 -7.67 -12.13
C VAL A 34 6.09 -8.96 -12.89
N ARG A 35 6.17 -10.08 -12.15
CA ARG A 35 6.24 -11.45 -12.66
C ARG A 35 5.79 -12.39 -11.54
N GLU A 36 5.45 -13.63 -11.88
CA GLU A 36 5.00 -14.61 -10.90
C GLU A 36 6.00 -14.77 -9.76
N GLY A 37 5.51 -14.74 -8.52
CA GLY A 37 6.32 -14.88 -7.31
C GLY A 37 7.14 -13.66 -6.92
N SER A 38 7.05 -12.56 -7.68
CA SER A 38 7.77 -11.33 -7.36
C SER A 38 7.20 -10.61 -6.14
N VAL A 39 8.08 -9.98 -5.35
CA VAL A 39 7.68 -9.08 -4.26
C VAL A 39 7.24 -7.70 -4.78
N ALA A 40 7.55 -7.39 -6.05
CA ALA A 40 7.27 -6.11 -6.67
C ALA A 40 5.93 -6.14 -7.43
N HIS A 41 5.13 -5.12 -7.23
CA HIS A 41 3.82 -4.95 -7.86
C HIS A 41 3.78 -3.62 -8.59
N ARG A 42 3.29 -3.64 -9.84
CA ARG A 42 3.12 -2.40 -10.62
C ARG A 42 2.04 -1.52 -10.02
N ILE A 43 2.34 -0.24 -9.86
CA ILE A 43 1.34 0.75 -9.45
C ILE A 43 1.70 2.11 -10.08
N GLY A 44 0.80 2.65 -10.92
CA GLY A 44 1.11 3.88 -11.65
C GLY A 44 2.40 3.75 -12.44
N THR A 45 3.33 4.68 -12.26
CA THR A 45 4.64 4.70 -12.92
C THR A 45 5.75 4.06 -12.09
N GLY A 46 5.42 3.59 -10.89
CA GLY A 46 6.39 2.98 -9.97
C GLY A 46 6.05 1.55 -9.60
N VAL A 47 6.66 1.07 -8.54
CA VAL A 47 6.40 -0.24 -7.97
C VAL A 47 6.20 -0.16 -6.45
N LEU A 48 5.34 -1.03 -5.96
CA LEU A 48 5.17 -1.31 -4.54
C LEU A 48 5.84 -2.65 -4.25
N LEU A 49 6.80 -2.64 -3.34
CA LEU A 49 7.49 -3.86 -2.88
C LEU A 49 6.87 -4.33 -1.56
N LEU A 50 6.59 -5.61 -1.46
CA LEU A 50 6.13 -6.23 -0.22
C LEU A 50 7.23 -7.15 0.29
N PHE A 51 7.97 -6.70 1.31
CA PHE A 51 9.05 -7.46 1.92
C PHE A 51 8.61 -8.15 3.19
N ASN A 52 9.11 -9.37 3.39
CA ASN A 52 9.02 -10.04 4.68
C ASN A 52 10.12 -9.47 5.58
N ALA A 53 9.72 -8.77 6.65
CA ALA A 53 10.66 -8.11 7.56
C ALA A 53 11.54 -9.09 8.35
N ASP A 54 11.09 -10.32 8.54
CA ASP A 54 11.92 -11.36 9.18
C ASP A 54 13.14 -11.70 8.35
N GLU A 55 13.02 -11.57 7.01
CA GLU A 55 14.12 -11.81 6.08
C GLU A 55 14.89 -10.52 5.79
N SER A 56 14.18 -9.43 5.46
CA SER A 56 14.83 -8.19 5.04
C SER A 56 15.63 -7.50 6.13
N SER A 57 15.25 -7.69 7.40
CA SER A 57 15.97 -7.09 8.54
C SER A 57 17.30 -7.74 8.84
N VAL A 58 17.57 -8.94 8.30
CA VAL A 58 18.81 -9.71 8.57
C VAL A 58 19.59 -10.06 7.31
N GLN A 59 19.13 -9.61 6.15
CA GLN A 59 19.81 -9.88 4.88
C GLN A 59 21.09 -9.05 4.72
N ASP A 60 21.99 -9.51 3.85
CA ASP A 60 23.21 -8.79 3.52
C ASP A 60 23.03 -7.80 2.36
N SER A 61 22.24 -8.18 1.37
CA SER A 61 22.03 -7.37 0.17
C SER A 61 20.58 -7.49 -0.34
N PRO A 62 19.89 -6.40 -0.60
CA PRO A 62 20.28 -5.03 -0.23
C PRO A 62 20.56 -4.92 1.28
N PRO A 63 21.08 -3.77 1.76
CA PRO A 63 21.33 -3.61 3.20
C PRO A 63 20.10 -3.94 4.03
N PRO A 64 20.25 -4.43 5.27
CA PRO A 64 19.11 -4.76 6.12
C PRO A 64 18.15 -3.59 6.29
N HIS A 65 16.85 -3.88 6.19
CA HIS A 65 15.81 -2.87 6.40
C HIS A 65 14.51 -3.50 6.91
N GLY A 66 13.66 -2.70 7.54
CA GLY A 66 12.38 -3.13 8.07
C GLY A 66 12.45 -3.70 9.48
N ALA A 67 11.29 -3.84 10.09
CA ALA A 67 11.14 -4.42 11.42
C ALA A 67 9.79 -5.15 11.52
N ARG A 68 9.74 -6.25 12.30
CA ARG A 68 8.53 -7.08 12.46
C ARG A 68 7.30 -6.29 12.90
N ASP A 69 7.49 -5.35 13.83
CA ASP A 69 6.39 -4.62 14.47
C ASP A 69 6.18 -3.24 13.88
N ALA A 70 6.83 -2.94 12.76
CA ALA A 70 6.69 -1.66 12.10
C ALA A 70 5.30 -1.57 11.45
N ARG A 71 4.58 -0.49 11.75
CA ARG A 71 3.38 -0.09 11.02
C ARG A 71 3.78 1.03 10.07
N VAL A 72 3.67 0.77 8.79
CA VAL A 72 4.02 1.72 7.74
C VAL A 72 2.74 2.33 7.19
N HIS A 73 2.82 3.57 6.71
CA HIS A 73 1.70 4.26 6.09
C HIS A 73 1.99 4.54 4.62
N THR A 74 1.00 4.28 3.79
CA THR A 74 1.05 4.60 2.35
C THR A 74 -0.31 5.09 1.91
N CYS A 75 -0.32 6.17 1.13
CA CYS A 75 -1.54 6.71 0.52
C CYS A 75 -1.52 6.42 -0.97
N PHE A 76 -2.59 5.79 -1.45
CA PHE A 76 -2.82 5.53 -2.87
C PHE A 76 -3.70 6.64 -3.46
N LEU A 77 -3.43 7.01 -4.69
CA LEU A 77 -4.25 7.95 -5.43
C LEU A 77 -5.27 7.17 -6.27
N ALA A 78 -6.54 7.46 -6.07
CA ALA A 78 -7.61 6.95 -6.92
C ALA A 78 -8.16 8.07 -7.81
N ALA A 79 -8.68 7.71 -8.98
CA ALA A 79 -9.47 8.66 -9.76
C ALA A 79 -10.73 9.03 -8.95
N PRO A 80 -11.19 10.31 -9.00
CA PRO A 80 -12.39 10.71 -8.25
C PRO A 80 -13.61 9.83 -8.52
N ALA A 81 -13.78 9.37 -9.76
CA ALA A 81 -14.90 8.48 -10.13
C ALA A 81 -14.81 7.08 -9.50
N ASP A 82 -13.63 6.67 -9.04
CA ASP A 82 -13.41 5.35 -8.45
C ASP A 82 -13.38 5.34 -6.92
N TYR A 83 -13.39 6.50 -6.29
CA TYR A 83 -13.27 6.62 -4.84
C TYR A 83 -14.32 5.82 -4.06
N GLU A 84 -15.60 6.01 -4.36
CA GLU A 84 -16.68 5.26 -3.71
C GLU A 84 -16.65 3.77 -4.07
N ARG A 85 -16.26 3.44 -5.30
CA ARG A 85 -16.10 2.05 -5.75
C ARG A 85 -15.01 1.31 -4.98
N TRP A 86 -13.92 1.99 -4.63
CA TRP A 86 -12.88 1.42 -3.77
C TRP A 86 -13.38 1.13 -2.37
N LYS A 87 -14.16 2.03 -1.78
CA LYS A 87 -14.79 1.80 -0.47
C LYS A 87 -15.70 0.56 -0.50
N GLU A 88 -16.54 0.46 -1.54
CA GLU A 88 -17.44 -0.69 -1.72
C GLU A 88 -16.65 -1.99 -1.86
N ARG A 89 -15.63 -2.00 -2.71
CA ARG A 89 -14.80 -3.19 -2.95
C ARG A 89 -14.10 -3.67 -1.67
N LEU A 90 -13.54 -2.76 -0.90
CA LEU A 90 -12.91 -3.11 0.37
C LEU A 90 -13.93 -3.69 1.35
N THR A 91 -15.07 -3.05 1.51
CA THR A 91 -16.15 -3.52 2.39
C THR A 91 -16.66 -4.89 1.97
N GLU A 92 -16.87 -5.12 0.67
CA GLU A 92 -17.30 -6.43 0.13
C GLU A 92 -16.26 -7.54 0.39
N ASN A 93 -15.00 -7.19 0.52
CA ASN A 93 -13.91 -8.12 0.86
C ASN A 93 -13.64 -8.21 2.37
N GLY A 94 -14.55 -7.66 3.21
CA GLY A 94 -14.43 -7.74 4.66
C GLY A 94 -13.40 -6.79 5.28
N VAL A 95 -12.95 -5.79 4.53
CA VAL A 95 -11.99 -4.79 5.02
C VAL A 95 -12.74 -3.62 5.64
N GLU A 96 -12.42 -3.32 6.89
CA GLU A 96 -13.02 -2.19 7.61
C GLU A 96 -12.42 -0.86 7.15
N ILE A 97 -13.29 0.11 6.85
CA ILE A 97 -12.87 1.50 6.66
C ILE A 97 -12.80 2.11 8.06
N VAL A 98 -11.57 2.32 8.56
CA VAL A 98 -11.37 2.74 9.95
C VAL A 98 -11.58 4.23 10.18
N GLN A 99 -11.44 5.03 9.13
CA GLN A 99 -11.68 6.47 9.20
C GLN A 99 -11.85 7.02 7.79
N GLU A 100 -12.70 8.02 7.64
CA GLU A 100 -12.78 8.85 6.43
C GLU A 100 -12.56 10.31 6.84
N ILE A 101 -11.75 11.04 6.07
CA ILE A 101 -11.47 12.44 6.33
C ILE A 101 -12.00 13.29 5.18
N GLU A 102 -12.89 14.22 5.50
CA GLU A 102 -13.33 15.27 4.58
C GLU A 102 -12.63 16.56 4.96
N ARG A 103 -12.06 17.24 3.96
CA ARG A 103 -11.32 18.50 4.17
C ARG A 103 -11.98 19.61 3.35
N PRO A 104 -12.19 20.80 3.92
CA PRO A 104 -12.70 21.93 3.15
C PRO A 104 -11.77 22.20 1.96
N SER A 105 -12.34 22.25 0.75
CA SER A 105 -11.61 22.57 -0.50
C SER A 105 -10.46 21.63 -0.84
N ARG A 106 -10.47 20.39 -0.29
CA ARG A 106 -9.46 19.35 -0.57
C ARG A 106 -10.13 18.01 -0.87
N PRO A 107 -9.44 17.12 -1.57
CA PRO A 107 -9.95 15.76 -1.78
C PRO A 107 -10.19 15.02 -0.47
N ARG A 108 -11.20 14.16 -0.47
CA ARG A 108 -11.46 13.24 0.63
C ARG A 108 -10.44 12.11 0.60
N SER A 109 -10.27 11.45 1.74
CA SER A 109 -9.53 10.21 1.82
C SER A 109 -10.11 9.29 2.89
N PHE A 110 -9.90 7.99 2.75
CA PHE A 110 -10.27 7.02 3.76
C PHE A 110 -9.09 6.10 4.08
N TYR A 111 -9.14 5.52 5.29
CA TYR A 111 -8.06 4.70 5.85
C TYR A 111 -8.56 3.28 6.11
N PHE A 112 -7.66 2.33 5.92
CA PHE A 112 -7.88 0.91 6.22
C PHE A 112 -6.54 0.26 6.52
N GLU A 113 -6.56 -1.00 6.96
CA GLU A 113 -5.34 -1.74 7.25
C GLU A 113 -5.21 -2.95 6.33
N ASP A 114 -3.97 -3.30 5.98
CA ASP A 114 -3.69 -4.58 5.36
C ASP A 114 -3.55 -5.68 6.42
N PRO A 115 -3.45 -6.98 6.04
CA PRO A 115 -3.34 -8.06 7.02
C PRO A 115 -2.10 -8.00 7.91
N ALA A 116 -1.06 -7.30 7.51
CA ALA A 116 0.16 -7.11 8.30
C ALA A 116 0.07 -5.92 9.27
N GLY A 117 -1.04 -5.16 9.24
CA GLY A 117 -1.25 -4.00 10.10
C GLY A 117 -0.69 -2.69 9.55
N ASN A 118 -0.26 -2.64 8.29
CA ASN A 118 0.10 -1.38 7.67
C ASN A 118 -1.14 -0.50 7.51
N VAL A 119 -0.97 0.79 7.73
CA VAL A 119 -2.06 1.77 7.63
C VAL A 119 -2.08 2.32 6.21
N LEU A 120 -3.13 2.00 5.48
CA LEU A 120 -3.29 2.41 4.10
C LEU A 120 -4.34 3.49 3.97
N GLU A 121 -4.17 4.34 2.97
CA GLU A 121 -5.09 5.43 2.67
C GLU A 121 -5.39 5.45 1.19
N VAL A 122 -6.61 5.78 0.81
CA VAL A 122 -6.96 6.10 -0.57
C VAL A 122 -7.51 7.53 -0.61
N ALA A 123 -6.88 8.36 -1.42
CA ALA A 123 -7.30 9.74 -1.66
C ALA A 123 -7.95 9.85 -3.04
N GLU A 124 -9.01 10.66 -3.15
CA GLU A 124 -9.72 10.86 -4.42
C GLU A 124 -9.07 11.89 -5.35
N GLY A 125 -7.93 12.43 -4.94
CA GLY A 125 -7.18 13.41 -5.71
C GLY A 125 -5.94 13.88 -4.97
N ASP A 126 -5.12 14.66 -5.66
CA ASP A 126 -3.91 15.23 -5.06
C ASP A 126 -4.30 16.31 -4.03
N MET A 127 -4.01 16.02 -2.77
CA MET A 127 -4.34 16.88 -1.64
C MET A 127 -3.21 17.83 -1.24
N TRP A 128 -2.08 17.77 -1.93
CA TRP A 128 -0.90 18.56 -1.60
C TRP A 128 -0.87 19.89 -2.40
N PRO A 129 -0.55 20.99 -1.77
CA PRO A 129 -0.43 22.26 -2.50
C PRO A 129 0.74 22.20 -3.51
N ARG A 130 0.56 22.88 -4.64
CA ARG A 130 1.56 23.03 -5.68
C ARG A 130 2.39 24.28 -5.46
#